data_a434dbfb6f8b08a0fe4382fadcf9509c
#
_entry.id   a434dbfb6f8b08a0fe4382fadcf9509c
#
_cell.length_a   1.000
_cell.length_b   1.000
_cell.length_c   1.000
_cell.angle_alpha   90.00
_cell.angle_beta   90.00
_cell.angle_gamma   90.00
#
_symmetry.space_group_name_H-M   'P 1'
#
loop_
_entity.id
_entity.type
_entity.pdbx_description
1 polymer ?
#
loop_
_entity_poly.entity_id
_entity_poly.type
_entity_poly.pdbx_seq_one_letter_code
_entity_poly.pdbx_strand_id
1 'polypeptide(L)'
;MKKFFSRKTEHRKLFGRFDIVVITVVLTVCISFIIPNFLKKGDVTATVIFDGETVETINLSDNEKSYVLNVGNCEISVEKNEIYFKSSPCDDKICVNTGRLSKSGQFASCVPEKVTILLKGSTDRSVPDVVTY
;
A
#
# COMPACT_ATOMS: atom_id res chain seq x y z
N MET A 1 -32.04 34.71 41.24
CA MET A 1 -31.45 33.62 42.03
C MET A 1 -31.24 32.41 41.11
N LYS A 2 -30.03 32.25 40.58
CA LYS A 2 -29.65 31.11 39.74
C LYS A 2 -28.51 30.39 40.45
N LYS A 3 -28.80 29.28 41.09
CA LYS A 3 -27.80 28.36 41.65
C LYS A 3 -27.12 27.65 40.48
N PHE A 4 -25.95 28.08 40.16
CA PHE A 4 -25.07 27.43 39.21
C PHE A 4 -24.55 26.14 39.89
N PHE A 5 -25.02 25.01 39.41
CA PHE A 5 -24.62 23.68 39.86
C PHE A 5 -23.21 23.41 39.29
N SER A 6 -22.22 23.75 40.08
CA SER A 6 -20.83 23.37 39.82
C SER A 6 -20.69 21.87 40.08
N ARG A 7 -20.77 21.11 39.00
CA ARG A 7 -20.46 19.67 39.06
C ARG A 7 -18.92 19.51 39.09
N LYS A 8 -18.40 19.56 40.31
CA LYS A 8 -17.01 19.24 40.61
C LYS A 8 -16.78 17.78 40.22
N THR A 9 -16.16 17.55 39.09
CA THR A 9 -15.67 16.23 38.69
C THR A 9 -14.54 15.83 39.60
N GLU A 10 -14.87 15.13 40.67
CA GLU A 10 -13.89 14.42 41.49
C GLU A 10 -13.29 13.28 40.63
N HIS A 11 -12.14 13.55 40.04
CA HIS A 11 -11.23 12.50 39.59
C HIS A 11 -10.66 11.78 40.84
N ARG A 12 -11.51 11.04 41.54
CA ARG A 12 -11.06 10.14 42.60
C ARG A 12 -10.35 8.97 41.98
N LYS A 13 -9.03 8.95 42.19
CA LYS A 13 -8.13 7.78 42.29
C LYS A 13 -8.76 6.41 41.89
N LEU A 14 -9.30 6.31 40.69
CA LEU A 14 -9.82 5.06 40.15
C LEU A 14 -8.71 4.16 39.61
N PHE A 15 -7.46 4.63 39.66
CA PHE A 15 -6.31 3.83 39.29
C PHE A 15 -5.82 3.03 40.51
N GLY A 16 -6.51 1.95 40.78
CA GLY A 16 -6.00 0.91 41.69
C GLY A 16 -4.83 0.17 41.02
N ARG A 17 -3.96 -0.42 41.84
CA ARG A 17 -2.83 -1.24 41.34
C ARG A 17 -3.29 -2.35 40.39
N PHE A 18 -4.52 -2.82 40.52
CA PHE A 18 -5.15 -3.80 39.65
C PHE A 18 -5.52 -3.22 38.26
N ASP A 19 -5.84 -1.94 38.20
CA ASP A 19 -6.23 -1.28 36.98
C ASP A 19 -5.02 -1.15 36.01
N ILE A 20 -3.85 -0.87 36.59
CA ILE A 20 -2.59 -0.83 35.81
C ILE A 20 -2.26 -2.23 35.27
N VAL A 21 -2.48 -3.28 36.02
CA VAL A 21 -2.25 -4.66 35.59
C VAL A 21 -3.20 -5.03 34.44
N VAL A 22 -4.49 -4.68 34.55
CA VAL A 22 -5.48 -4.93 33.49
C VAL A 22 -5.13 -4.17 32.22
N ILE A 23 -4.78 -2.89 32.33
CA ILE A 23 -4.37 -2.07 31.18
C ILE A 23 -3.11 -2.65 30.50
N THR A 24 -2.13 -3.09 31.29
CA THR A 24 -0.90 -3.68 30.75
C THR A 24 -1.18 -4.99 30.02
N VAL A 25 -2.05 -5.84 30.58
CA VAL A 25 -2.46 -7.10 29.92
C VAL A 25 -3.23 -6.82 28.63
N VAL A 26 -4.18 -5.90 28.64
CA VAL A 26 -4.93 -5.53 27.42
C VAL A 26 -4.01 -4.96 26.36
N LEU A 27 -3.08 -4.07 26.73
CA LEU A 27 -2.10 -3.53 25.79
C LEU A 27 -1.20 -4.60 25.20
N THR A 28 -0.69 -5.53 26.00
CA THR A 28 0.15 -6.62 25.50
C THR A 28 -0.60 -7.54 24.53
N VAL A 29 -1.86 -7.85 24.82
CA VAL A 29 -2.71 -8.63 23.92
C VAL A 29 -2.98 -7.87 22.64
N CYS A 30 -3.35 -6.59 22.70
CA CYS A 30 -3.57 -5.76 21.51
C CYS A 30 -2.32 -5.67 20.63
N ILE A 31 -1.15 -5.42 21.24
CA ILE A 31 0.14 -5.34 20.53
C ILE A 31 0.47 -6.70 19.89
N SER A 32 0.23 -7.81 20.60
CA SER A 32 0.47 -9.16 20.08
C SER A 32 -0.39 -9.49 18.85
N PHE A 33 -1.59 -8.93 18.74
CA PHE A 33 -2.44 -9.09 17.56
C PHE A 33 -2.09 -8.12 16.41
N ILE A 34 -1.61 -6.92 16.73
CA ILE A 34 -1.31 -5.90 15.72
C ILE A 34 0.01 -6.20 15.00
N ILE A 35 1.04 -6.63 15.74
CA ILE A 35 2.39 -6.86 15.17
C ILE A 35 2.38 -7.88 14.03
N PRO A 36 1.79 -9.09 14.13
CA PRO A 36 1.82 -10.06 13.05
C PRO A 36 1.03 -9.60 11.81
N ASN A 37 -0.02 -8.80 11.99
CA ASN A 37 -0.78 -8.25 10.86
C ASN A 37 -0.04 -7.12 10.13
N PHE A 38 0.78 -6.37 10.85
CA PHE A 38 1.58 -5.29 10.28
C PHE A 38 2.85 -5.80 9.59
N LEU A 39 3.38 -6.95 10.02
CA LEU A 39 4.57 -7.57 9.44
C LEU A 39 4.26 -8.54 8.28
N LYS A 40 3.00 -8.87 8.02
CA LYS A 40 2.65 -9.62 6.81
C LYS A 40 2.88 -8.71 5.60
N LYS A 41 4.10 -8.78 5.07
CA LYS A 41 4.43 -8.33 3.73
C LYS A 41 3.65 -9.25 2.79
N GLY A 42 2.46 -8.83 2.37
CA GLY A 42 1.69 -9.57 1.37
C GLY A 42 2.50 -9.66 0.09
N ASP A 43 2.49 -10.80 -0.57
CA ASP A 43 3.04 -10.93 -1.90
C ASP A 43 2.40 -9.88 -2.80
N VAL A 44 3.23 -9.03 -3.36
CA VAL A 44 2.79 -7.96 -4.25
C VAL A 44 3.16 -8.35 -5.67
N THR A 45 2.15 -8.39 -6.52
CA THR A 45 2.31 -8.67 -7.94
C THR A 45 2.09 -7.39 -8.73
N ALA A 46 3.06 -7.02 -9.56
CA ALA A 46 2.94 -5.92 -10.50
C ALA A 46 2.43 -6.45 -11.83
N THR A 47 1.35 -5.86 -12.32
CA THR A 47 0.81 -6.10 -13.67
C THR A 47 1.14 -4.90 -14.53
N VAL A 48 1.87 -5.13 -15.61
CA VAL A 48 2.19 -4.11 -16.61
C VAL A 48 1.22 -4.25 -17.78
N ILE A 49 0.49 -3.19 -18.06
CA ILE A 49 -0.55 -3.12 -19.08
C ILE A 49 -0.10 -2.13 -20.16
N PHE A 50 -0.19 -2.53 -21.41
CA PHE A 50 0.09 -1.69 -22.58
C PHE A 50 -1.10 -1.74 -23.53
N ASP A 51 -1.61 -0.58 -23.90
CA ASP A 51 -2.80 -0.43 -24.79
C ASP A 51 -4.03 -1.26 -24.38
N GLY A 52 -4.19 -1.47 -23.06
CA GLY A 52 -5.28 -2.26 -22.47
C GLY A 52 -5.01 -3.76 -22.33
N GLU A 53 -3.90 -4.25 -22.87
CA GLU A 53 -3.51 -5.65 -22.74
C GLU A 53 -2.43 -5.85 -21.67
N THR A 54 -2.50 -6.94 -20.94
CA THR A 54 -1.48 -7.30 -19.95
C THR A 54 -0.25 -7.85 -20.68
N VAL A 55 0.84 -7.09 -20.65
CA VAL A 55 2.11 -7.47 -21.29
C VAL A 55 2.88 -8.42 -20.38
N GLU A 56 2.96 -8.09 -19.10
CA GLU A 56 3.75 -8.87 -18.15
C GLU A 56 3.18 -8.78 -16.74
N THR A 57 3.30 -9.88 -16.01
CA THR A 57 2.91 -9.99 -14.60
C THR A 57 4.11 -10.44 -13.79
N ILE A 58 4.59 -9.59 -12.89
CA ILE A 58 5.83 -9.76 -12.15
C ILE A 58 5.50 -9.89 -10.67
N ASN A 59 5.97 -10.97 -10.04
CA ASN A 59 5.90 -11.08 -8.59
C ASN A 59 7.07 -10.31 -7.96
N LEU A 60 6.78 -9.18 -7.33
CA LEU A 60 7.81 -8.32 -6.73
C LEU A 60 8.43 -8.94 -5.47
N SER A 61 7.67 -9.79 -4.77
CA SER A 61 8.15 -10.39 -3.52
C SER A 61 9.23 -11.44 -3.71
N ASP A 62 9.22 -12.09 -4.88
CA ASP A 62 10.15 -13.19 -5.21
C ASP A 62 11.28 -12.73 -6.14
N ASN A 63 11.28 -11.47 -6.53
CA ASN A 63 12.22 -10.94 -7.51
C ASN A 63 13.48 -10.42 -6.83
N GLU A 64 14.56 -11.19 -6.89
CA GLU A 64 15.90 -10.79 -6.40
C GLU A 64 16.72 -10.03 -7.43
N LYS A 65 16.30 -10.04 -8.69
CA LYS A 65 17.08 -9.45 -9.80
C LYS A 65 16.49 -8.12 -10.22
N SER A 66 17.36 -7.11 -10.27
CA SER A 66 17.00 -5.82 -10.88
C SER A 66 17.17 -5.89 -12.38
N TYR A 67 16.14 -5.53 -13.13
CA TYR A 67 16.18 -5.47 -14.60
C TYR A 67 15.29 -4.33 -15.12
N VAL A 68 15.49 -3.98 -16.37
CA VAL A 68 14.73 -2.92 -17.04
C VAL A 68 13.88 -3.54 -18.15
N LEU A 69 12.60 -3.26 -18.11
CA LEU A 69 11.63 -3.61 -19.14
C LEU A 69 11.40 -2.39 -20.04
N ASN A 70 11.41 -2.61 -21.33
CA ASN A 70 11.02 -1.61 -22.31
C ASN A 70 9.62 -1.94 -22.82
N VAL A 71 8.66 -1.07 -22.52
CA VAL A 71 7.27 -1.22 -22.94
C VAL A 71 6.84 0.04 -23.67
N GLY A 72 6.58 -0.10 -24.97
CA GLY A 72 6.43 1.06 -25.84
C GLY A 72 7.71 1.90 -25.86
N ASN A 73 7.57 3.19 -25.60
CA ASN A 73 8.71 4.12 -25.47
C ASN A 73 9.06 4.41 -24.00
N CYS A 74 8.52 3.63 -23.06
CA CYS A 74 8.79 3.78 -21.63
C CYS A 74 9.80 2.74 -21.15
N GLU A 75 10.73 3.18 -20.29
CA GLU A 75 11.62 2.30 -19.54
C GLU A 75 11.07 2.11 -18.12
N ILE A 76 10.79 0.87 -17.77
CA ILE A 76 10.28 0.47 -16.45
C ILE A 76 11.40 -0.28 -15.74
N SER A 77 11.83 0.19 -14.59
CA SER A 77 12.79 -0.51 -13.75
C SER A 77 12.07 -1.36 -12.71
N VAL A 78 12.45 -2.63 -12.66
CA VAL A 78 12.01 -3.58 -11.65
C VAL A 78 13.19 -3.82 -10.72
N GLU A 79 13.01 -3.51 -9.46
CA GLU A 79 14.01 -3.73 -8.42
C GLU A 79 13.42 -4.63 -7.33
N LYS A 80 14.23 -5.01 -6.36
CA LYS A 80 13.77 -5.82 -5.24
C LYS A 80 12.59 -5.17 -4.53
N ASN A 81 11.40 -5.79 -4.64
CA ASN A 81 10.13 -5.32 -4.07
C ASN A 81 9.62 -3.96 -4.58
N GLU A 82 10.17 -3.41 -5.64
CA GLU A 82 9.77 -2.10 -6.17
C GLU A 82 9.73 -2.12 -7.69
N ILE A 83 8.81 -1.34 -8.25
CA ILE A 83 8.71 -1.09 -9.70
C ILE A 83 8.42 0.38 -9.93
N TYR A 84 9.03 0.97 -10.95
CA TYR A 84 8.83 2.37 -11.27
C TYR A 84 9.17 2.68 -12.72
N PHE A 85 8.65 3.80 -13.24
CA PHE A 85 9.05 4.34 -14.51
C PHE A 85 10.40 5.02 -14.39
N LYS A 86 11.41 4.48 -15.05
CA LYS A 86 12.75 5.05 -15.10
C LYS A 86 12.83 6.21 -16.11
N SER A 87 12.20 6.03 -17.26
CA SER A 87 12.14 7.02 -18.33
C SER A 87 10.82 6.92 -19.08
N SER A 88 10.34 8.05 -19.58
CA SER A 88 9.15 8.15 -20.40
C SER A 88 9.28 9.37 -21.31
N PRO A 89 8.76 9.32 -22.54
CA PRO A 89 8.79 10.44 -23.47
C PRO A 89 7.73 11.50 -23.18
N CYS A 90 6.84 11.29 -22.21
CA CYS A 90 5.79 12.26 -21.88
C CYS A 90 6.40 13.57 -21.34
N ASP A 91 5.87 14.72 -21.79
CA ASP A 91 6.38 16.05 -21.42
C ASP A 91 6.25 16.32 -19.91
N ASP A 92 5.13 15.93 -19.31
CA ASP A 92 4.84 16.18 -17.89
C ASP A 92 5.60 15.25 -16.95
N LYS A 93 6.10 14.12 -17.42
CA LYS A 93 6.83 13.09 -16.64
C LYS A 93 6.14 12.69 -15.33
N ILE A 94 4.81 12.76 -15.30
CA ILE A 94 4.01 12.44 -14.12
C ILE A 94 4.23 10.98 -13.73
N CYS A 95 4.30 10.06 -14.70
CA CYS A 95 4.58 8.65 -14.47
C CYS A 95 5.94 8.42 -13.80
N VAL A 96 6.98 9.12 -14.23
CA VAL A 96 8.31 9.06 -13.59
C VAL A 96 8.29 9.71 -12.20
N ASN A 97 7.59 10.85 -12.06
CA ASN A 97 7.47 11.58 -10.81
C ASN A 97 6.60 10.86 -9.76
N THR A 98 5.77 9.89 -10.17
CA THR A 98 5.02 9.03 -9.23
C THR A 98 5.97 8.24 -8.32
N GLY A 99 7.19 7.99 -8.80
CA GLY A 99 8.24 7.35 -8.02
C GLY A 99 8.06 5.84 -7.90
N ARG A 100 8.61 5.27 -6.83
CA ARG A 100 8.69 3.83 -6.61
C ARG A 100 7.40 3.27 -6.04
N LEU A 101 6.89 2.22 -6.68
CA LEU A 101 5.70 1.50 -6.27
C LEU A 101 6.13 0.19 -5.58
N SER A 102 5.62 -0.05 -4.38
CA SER A 102 6.00 -1.23 -3.58
C SER A 102 4.84 -1.84 -2.78
N LYS A 103 3.68 -1.17 -2.77
CA LYS A 103 2.52 -1.59 -1.97
C LYS A 103 1.36 -1.97 -2.87
N SER A 104 0.59 -2.97 -2.44
CA SER A 104 -0.68 -3.31 -3.09
C SER A 104 -1.61 -2.10 -3.17
N GLY A 105 -2.31 -1.97 -4.29
CA GLY A 105 -3.23 -0.85 -4.58
C GLY A 105 -2.56 0.39 -5.16
N GLN A 106 -1.23 0.44 -5.24
CA GLN A 106 -0.54 1.52 -5.95
C GLN A 106 -0.58 1.29 -7.46
N PHE A 107 -0.62 2.38 -8.21
CA PHE A 107 -0.54 2.35 -9.65
C PHE A 107 0.19 3.59 -10.20
N ALA A 108 0.75 3.46 -11.37
CA ALA A 108 1.28 4.56 -12.15
C ALA A 108 0.91 4.37 -13.62
N SER A 109 0.55 5.43 -14.30
CA SER A 109 0.12 5.37 -15.69
C SER A 109 0.82 6.46 -16.52
N CYS A 110 1.30 6.07 -17.69
CA CYS A 110 1.74 6.98 -18.74
C CYS A 110 0.66 7.03 -19.82
N VAL A 111 -0.19 8.05 -19.76
CA VAL A 111 -1.36 8.18 -20.65
C VAL A 111 -0.96 8.32 -22.13
N PRO A 112 0.03 9.15 -22.52
CA PRO A 112 0.42 9.27 -23.92
C PRO A 112 0.92 7.97 -24.53
N GLU A 113 1.62 7.16 -23.74
CA GLU A 113 2.18 5.87 -24.15
C GLU A 113 1.27 4.69 -23.87
N LYS A 114 0.10 4.92 -23.25
CA LYS A 114 -0.87 3.89 -22.88
C LYS A 114 -0.28 2.76 -21.99
N VAL A 115 0.75 3.07 -21.21
CA VAL A 115 1.41 2.13 -20.29
C VAL A 115 0.91 2.36 -18.89
N THR A 116 0.45 1.30 -18.23
CA THR A 116 -0.01 1.35 -16.83
C THR A 116 0.64 0.24 -16.04
N ILE A 117 1.15 0.58 -14.87
CA ILE A 117 1.65 -0.37 -13.87
C ILE A 117 0.64 -0.40 -12.74
N LEU A 118 0.13 -1.58 -12.40
CA LEU A 118 -0.81 -1.79 -11.31
C LEU A 118 -0.27 -2.84 -10.34
N LEU A 119 -0.20 -2.51 -9.06
CA LEU A 119 0.21 -3.42 -8.00
C LEU A 119 -0.99 -4.05 -7.33
N LYS A 120 -1.07 -5.38 -7.38
CA LYS A 120 -2.11 -6.19 -6.72
C LYS A 120 -1.49 -6.98 -5.57
N GLY A 121 -2.20 -7.10 -4.45
CA GLY A 121 -1.82 -8.02 -3.37
C GLY A 121 -2.33 -9.43 -3.64
N SER A 122 -1.66 -10.44 -3.12
CA SER A 122 -2.07 -11.85 -3.28
C SER A 122 -3.49 -12.15 -2.74
N THR A 123 -4.05 -11.26 -1.94
CA THR A 123 -5.41 -11.40 -1.41
C THR A 123 -6.48 -10.87 -2.38
N ASP A 124 -6.10 -10.14 -3.41
CA ASP A 124 -7.03 -9.48 -4.32
C ASP A 124 -7.26 -10.33 -5.59
N ARG A 125 -7.77 -11.56 -5.38
CA ARG A 125 -8.22 -12.45 -6.46
C ARG A 125 -9.52 -12.02 -7.11
N SER A 126 -10.10 -10.93 -6.69
CA SER A 126 -11.40 -10.46 -7.18
C SER A 126 -11.32 -9.09 -7.86
N VAL A 127 -10.55 -9.00 -8.93
CA VAL A 127 -10.91 -8.05 -9.96
C VAL A 127 -11.53 -8.88 -11.07
N PRO A 128 -12.85 -8.79 -11.30
CA PRO A 128 -13.43 -9.35 -12.49
C PRO A 128 -12.73 -8.71 -13.69
N ASP A 129 -12.35 -9.54 -14.62
CA ASP A 129 -11.87 -9.15 -15.95
C ASP A 129 -13.03 -8.44 -16.67
N VAL A 130 -13.34 -7.21 -16.24
CA VAL A 130 -14.37 -6.40 -16.90
C VAL A 130 -13.68 -5.69 -18.05
N VAL A 131 -13.57 -6.40 -19.13
CA VAL A 131 -13.37 -5.81 -20.45
C VAL A 131 -14.74 -5.28 -20.88
N THR A 132 -15.00 -4.01 -20.60
CA THR A 132 -16.11 -3.29 -21.23
C THR A 132 -15.57 -2.67 -22.51
N TYR A 133 -16.11 -3.16 -23.63
CA TYR A 133 -15.94 -2.57 -24.95
C TYR A 133 -16.67 -1.22 -25.02
#